data_33153a9639e66f31e199168631a9a8b8
#
_entry.id   33153a9639e66f31e199168631a9a8b8
#
_cell.length_a   1.000
_cell.length_b   1.000
_cell.length_c   1.000
_cell.angle_alpha   90.00
_cell.angle_beta   90.00
_cell.angle_gamma   90.00
#
_symmetry.space_group_name_H-M   'P 1'
#
loop_
_entity.id
_entity.type
_entity.pdbx_description
1 polymer ?
#
loop_
_entity_poly.entity_id
_entity_poly.type
_entity_poly.pdbx_seq_one_letter_code
_entity_poly.pdbx_strand_id
1 'polypeptide(L)'
;MSAYIDGLKMLAQRELSELQVRQRLARKGHDRDAIDEAVARLREERALDDMRVAEAIARTEASGRRRGKLRVRMQIERAGIAKSTAKRAVEEVFDTIDDDALIEACLSKRLRGRETIADDREFQRLYRYLIGQGFESDRVMRALTARRGATGLD
;
A
#
# COMPACT_ATOMS: atom_id res chain seq x y z
N MET A 1 -26.10 -15.98 -16.47
CA MET A 1 -25.83 -14.54 -16.43
C MET A 1 -24.50 -14.28 -17.11
N SER A 2 -24.36 -13.16 -17.79
CA SER A 2 -23.11 -12.88 -18.52
C SER A 2 -21.95 -12.52 -17.60
N ALA A 3 -20.74 -12.81 -18.05
CA ALA A 3 -19.52 -12.43 -17.32
C ALA A 3 -19.43 -10.90 -17.15
N TYR A 4 -19.83 -10.15 -18.17
CA TYR A 4 -19.82 -8.69 -18.10
C TYR A 4 -20.74 -8.16 -16.98
N ILE A 5 -21.97 -8.67 -16.90
CA ILE A 5 -22.92 -8.25 -15.86
C ILE A 5 -22.41 -8.63 -14.46
N ASP A 6 -21.88 -9.84 -14.33
CA ASP A 6 -21.28 -10.26 -13.06
C ASP A 6 -20.12 -9.35 -12.67
N GLY A 7 -19.27 -9.00 -13.62
CA GLY A 7 -18.16 -8.07 -13.39
C GLY A 7 -18.63 -6.69 -12.95
N LEU A 8 -19.66 -6.15 -13.60
CA LEU A 8 -20.24 -4.86 -13.19
C LEU A 8 -20.76 -4.90 -11.76
N LYS A 9 -21.44 -5.98 -11.39
CA LYS A 9 -21.94 -6.13 -10.02
C LYS A 9 -20.84 -6.19 -8.98
N MET A 10 -19.75 -6.89 -9.30
CA MET A 10 -18.57 -6.94 -8.40
C MET A 10 -17.97 -5.56 -8.20
N LEU A 11 -17.77 -4.83 -9.29
CA LEU A 11 -17.15 -3.51 -9.26
C LEU A 11 -18.05 -2.44 -8.63
N ALA A 12 -19.37 -2.65 -8.65
CA ALA A 12 -20.31 -1.76 -7.97
C ALA A 12 -20.18 -1.85 -6.45
N GLN A 13 -19.71 -2.96 -5.92
CA GLN A 13 -19.56 -3.18 -4.48
C GLN A 13 -18.22 -2.67 -3.96
N ARG A 14 -17.16 -2.80 -4.75
CA ARG A 14 -15.82 -2.35 -4.37
C ARG A 14 -14.90 -2.31 -5.58
N GLU A 15 -13.86 -1.49 -5.48
CA GLU A 15 -12.80 -1.47 -6.48
C GLU A 15 -12.03 -2.79 -6.45
N LEU A 16 -11.79 -3.36 -7.61
CA LEU A 16 -11.05 -4.61 -7.79
C LEU A 16 -10.05 -4.45 -8.93
N SER A 17 -8.90 -5.12 -8.80
CA SER A 17 -7.94 -5.19 -9.90
C SER A 17 -8.48 -6.12 -10.99
N GLU A 18 -7.90 -6.00 -12.19
CA GLU A 18 -8.25 -6.88 -13.31
C GLU A 18 -8.07 -8.35 -12.91
N LEU A 19 -6.96 -8.69 -12.27
CA LEU A 19 -6.71 -10.06 -11.84
C LEU A 19 -7.79 -10.56 -10.88
N GLN A 20 -8.21 -9.73 -9.93
CA GLN A 20 -9.25 -10.09 -8.98
C GLN A 20 -10.59 -10.33 -9.66
N VAL A 21 -10.95 -9.50 -10.62
CA VAL A 21 -12.17 -9.67 -11.40
C VAL A 21 -12.12 -10.99 -12.20
N ARG A 22 -10.99 -11.26 -12.87
CA ARG A 22 -10.81 -12.50 -13.62
C ARG A 22 -10.94 -13.73 -12.73
N GLN A 23 -10.32 -13.71 -11.57
CA GLN A 23 -10.38 -14.83 -10.62
C GLN A 23 -11.81 -15.09 -10.13
N ARG A 24 -12.53 -14.01 -9.83
CA ARG A 24 -13.91 -14.13 -9.35
C ARG A 24 -14.86 -14.60 -10.43
N LEU A 25 -14.68 -14.16 -11.67
CA LEU A 25 -15.47 -14.63 -12.81
C LEU A 25 -15.21 -16.10 -13.08
N ALA A 26 -13.95 -16.53 -12.98
CA ALA A 26 -13.60 -17.94 -13.14
C ALA A 26 -14.27 -18.81 -12.08
N ARG A 27 -14.29 -18.34 -10.83
CA ARG A 27 -14.98 -19.05 -9.73
C ARG A 27 -16.50 -19.18 -9.94
N LYS A 28 -17.08 -18.21 -10.65
CA LYS A 28 -18.50 -18.27 -11.00
C LYS A 28 -18.80 -19.21 -12.17
N GLY A 29 -17.76 -19.77 -12.78
CA GLY A 29 -17.91 -20.74 -13.85
C GLY A 29 -17.85 -20.19 -15.25
N HIS A 30 -17.50 -18.92 -15.44
CA HIS A 30 -17.32 -18.35 -16.76
C HIS A 30 -16.03 -18.89 -17.40
N ASP A 31 -16.08 -19.17 -18.70
CA ASP A 31 -14.91 -19.65 -19.40
C ASP A 31 -13.95 -18.51 -19.76
N ARG A 32 -12.76 -18.88 -20.21
CA ARG A 32 -11.69 -17.92 -20.48
C ARG A 32 -12.08 -16.87 -21.52
N ASP A 33 -12.74 -17.30 -22.60
CA ASP A 33 -13.13 -16.40 -23.69
C ASP A 33 -14.17 -15.38 -23.21
N ALA A 34 -15.14 -15.84 -22.43
CA ALA A 34 -16.15 -14.97 -21.84
C ALA A 34 -15.53 -13.96 -20.87
N ILE A 35 -14.54 -14.40 -20.08
CA ILE A 35 -13.83 -13.53 -19.16
C ILE A 35 -13.01 -12.49 -19.93
N ASP A 36 -12.27 -12.91 -20.96
CA ASP A 36 -11.45 -12.00 -21.77
C ASP A 36 -12.32 -10.91 -22.41
N GLU A 37 -13.45 -11.28 -22.97
CA GLU A 37 -14.37 -10.34 -23.60
C GLU A 37 -14.96 -9.36 -22.58
N ALA A 38 -15.40 -9.87 -21.43
CA ALA A 38 -15.97 -9.06 -20.36
C ALA A 38 -14.94 -8.07 -19.81
N VAL A 39 -13.72 -8.53 -19.55
CA VAL A 39 -12.65 -7.71 -19.01
C VAL A 39 -12.26 -6.60 -20.01
N ALA A 40 -12.15 -6.93 -21.29
CA ALA A 40 -11.83 -5.95 -22.33
C ALA A 40 -12.88 -4.83 -22.35
N ARG A 41 -14.16 -5.19 -22.26
CA ARG A 41 -15.26 -4.23 -22.27
C ARG A 41 -15.26 -3.36 -21.00
N LEU A 42 -15.06 -3.97 -19.84
CA LEU A 42 -15.00 -3.24 -18.56
C LEU A 42 -13.84 -2.26 -18.54
N ARG A 43 -12.70 -2.64 -19.11
CA ARG A 43 -11.53 -1.77 -19.22
C ARG A 43 -11.81 -0.60 -20.15
N GLU A 44 -12.40 -0.86 -21.30
CA GLU A 44 -12.75 0.18 -22.29
C GLU A 44 -13.74 1.20 -21.70
N GLU A 45 -14.68 0.74 -20.91
CA GLU A 45 -15.66 1.59 -20.23
C GLU A 45 -15.13 2.25 -18.96
N ARG A 46 -13.88 1.96 -18.61
CA ARG A 46 -13.22 2.46 -17.38
C ARG A 46 -13.90 2.03 -16.08
N ALA A 47 -14.73 1.00 -16.14
CA ALA A 47 -15.24 0.35 -14.94
C ALA A 47 -14.12 -0.42 -14.24
N LEU A 48 -13.13 -0.84 -15.01
CA LEU A 48 -11.94 -1.55 -14.54
C LEU A 48 -10.71 -0.73 -14.90
N ASP A 49 -9.93 -0.33 -13.89
CA ASP A 49 -8.76 0.53 -14.07
C ASP A 49 -7.76 0.26 -12.94
N ASP A 50 -6.72 -0.51 -13.25
CA ASP A 50 -5.71 -0.90 -12.25
C ASP A 50 -4.95 0.28 -11.66
N MET A 51 -4.74 1.35 -12.44
CA MET A 51 -4.07 2.54 -11.89
C MET A 51 -4.94 3.21 -10.83
N ARG A 52 -6.23 3.32 -11.08
CA ARG A 52 -7.18 3.89 -10.10
C ARG A 52 -7.22 3.05 -8.82
N VAL A 53 -7.23 1.71 -8.96
CA VAL A 53 -7.20 0.79 -7.82
C VAL A 53 -5.90 0.95 -7.05
N ALA A 54 -4.76 1.00 -7.74
CA ALA A 54 -3.45 1.17 -7.12
C ALA A 54 -3.36 2.48 -6.34
N GLU A 55 -3.86 3.57 -6.90
CA GLU A 55 -3.88 4.87 -6.20
C GLU A 55 -4.77 4.85 -4.97
N ALA A 56 -5.92 4.19 -5.05
CA ALA A 56 -6.83 4.06 -3.91
C ALA A 56 -6.17 3.26 -2.77
N ILE A 57 -5.50 2.16 -3.10
CA ILE A 57 -4.73 1.37 -2.11
C ILE A 57 -3.65 2.25 -1.49
N ALA A 58 -2.90 2.97 -2.32
CA ALA A 58 -1.79 3.81 -1.84
C ALA A 58 -2.30 4.87 -0.87
N ARG A 59 -3.38 5.55 -1.18
CA ARG A 59 -3.96 6.58 -0.30
C ARG A 59 -4.42 6.00 1.03
N THR A 60 -5.12 4.88 0.99
CA THR A 60 -5.63 4.21 2.20
C THR A 60 -4.49 3.74 3.09
N GLU A 61 -3.49 3.11 2.51
CA GLU A 61 -2.36 2.55 3.26
C GLU A 61 -1.44 3.65 3.81
N ALA A 62 -1.19 4.68 3.04
CA ALA A 62 -0.31 5.77 3.47
C ALA A 62 -0.99 6.66 4.52
N SER A 63 -2.16 7.20 4.21
CA SER A 63 -2.84 8.16 5.09
C SER A 63 -3.59 7.47 6.22
N GLY A 64 -4.27 6.36 5.93
CA GLY A 64 -5.07 5.65 6.92
C GLY A 64 -4.24 4.80 7.87
N ARG A 65 -3.24 4.08 7.34
CA ARG A 65 -2.44 3.13 8.12
C ARG A 65 -0.99 3.56 8.33
N ARG A 66 -0.61 4.70 7.82
CA ARG A 66 0.75 5.26 7.93
C ARG A 66 1.83 4.30 7.46
N ARG A 67 1.56 3.61 6.33
CA ARG A 67 2.53 2.68 5.73
C ARG A 67 3.49 3.43 4.80
N GLY A 68 4.71 2.92 4.70
CA GLY A 68 5.72 3.49 3.81
C GLY A 68 5.63 2.94 2.39
N LYS A 69 6.34 3.58 1.46
CA LYS A 69 6.31 3.27 0.03
C LYS A 69 6.55 1.80 -0.30
N LEU A 70 7.53 1.17 0.34
CA LEU A 70 7.91 -0.21 0.02
C LEU A 70 6.78 -1.19 0.33
N ARG A 71 6.16 -1.02 1.48
CA ARG A 71 5.04 -1.87 1.88
C ARG A 71 3.79 -1.64 1.04
N VAL A 72 3.50 -0.37 0.75
CA VAL A 72 2.35 0.00 -0.10
C VAL A 72 2.51 -0.60 -1.49
N ARG A 73 3.71 -0.50 -2.08
CA ARG A 73 3.97 -1.08 -3.38
C ARG A 73 3.75 -2.60 -3.40
N MET A 74 4.23 -3.29 -2.36
CA MET A 74 4.03 -4.73 -2.23
C MET A 74 2.55 -5.10 -2.14
N GLN A 75 1.75 -4.31 -1.42
CA GLN A 75 0.32 -4.55 -1.31
C GLN A 75 -0.41 -4.38 -2.64
N ILE A 76 -0.02 -3.37 -3.41
CA ILE A 76 -0.58 -3.17 -4.75
C ILE A 76 -0.24 -4.36 -5.65
N GLU A 77 1.02 -4.82 -5.62
CA GLU A 77 1.45 -5.98 -6.40
C GLU A 77 0.70 -7.26 -5.98
N ARG A 78 0.41 -7.41 -4.70
CA ARG A 78 -0.38 -8.56 -4.20
C ARG A 78 -1.82 -8.57 -4.70
N ALA A 79 -2.35 -7.41 -5.07
CA ALA A 79 -3.65 -7.33 -5.71
C ALA A 79 -3.59 -7.75 -7.19
N GLY A 80 -2.41 -8.12 -7.68
CA GLY A 80 -2.22 -8.56 -9.05
C GLY A 80 -1.99 -7.44 -10.04
N ILE A 81 -1.63 -6.27 -9.57
CA ILE A 81 -1.35 -5.11 -10.40
C ILE A 81 0.12 -5.12 -10.81
N ALA A 82 0.40 -4.78 -12.07
CA ALA A 82 1.75 -4.79 -12.62
C ALA A 82 2.70 -3.89 -11.81
N LYS A 83 3.96 -4.30 -11.69
CA LYS A 83 4.98 -3.57 -10.94
C LYS A 83 5.15 -2.14 -11.41
N SER A 84 5.09 -1.90 -12.72
CA SER A 84 5.21 -0.55 -13.30
C SER A 84 4.04 0.34 -12.87
N THR A 85 2.83 -0.19 -12.86
CA THR A 85 1.64 0.53 -12.41
C THR A 85 1.71 0.82 -10.92
N ALA A 86 2.12 -0.17 -10.12
CA ALA A 86 2.29 -0.02 -8.68
C ALA A 86 3.31 1.08 -8.36
N LYS A 87 4.43 1.09 -9.05
CA LYS A 87 5.48 2.11 -8.87
C LYS A 87 4.95 3.51 -9.18
N ARG A 88 4.26 3.67 -10.30
CA ARG A 88 3.70 4.96 -10.69
C ARG A 88 2.66 5.46 -9.69
N ALA A 89 1.78 4.59 -9.25
CA ALA A 89 0.75 4.95 -8.27
C ALA A 89 1.36 5.41 -6.95
N VAL A 90 2.38 4.70 -6.46
CA VAL A 90 3.09 5.05 -5.23
C VAL A 90 3.78 6.40 -5.40
N GLU A 91 4.47 6.62 -6.50
CA GLU A 91 5.16 7.89 -6.76
C GLU A 91 4.18 9.07 -6.77
N GLU A 92 3.03 8.92 -7.43
CA GLU A 92 2.03 9.98 -7.49
C GLU A 92 1.39 10.29 -6.15
N VAL A 93 1.01 9.26 -5.41
CA VAL A 93 0.37 9.44 -4.10
C VAL A 93 1.35 10.01 -3.08
N PHE A 94 2.58 9.50 -3.05
CA PHE A 94 3.58 9.93 -2.09
C PHE A 94 4.23 11.27 -2.44
N ASP A 95 3.98 11.79 -3.63
CA ASP A 95 4.45 13.13 -4.00
C ASP A 95 3.88 14.22 -3.08
N THR A 96 2.69 14.01 -2.56
CA THR A 96 2.03 14.94 -1.64
C THR A 96 2.12 14.52 -0.18
N ILE A 97 2.83 13.43 0.12
CA ILE A 97 2.96 12.88 1.47
C ILE A 97 4.38 13.10 1.97
N ASP A 98 4.48 13.58 3.20
CA ASP A 98 5.76 13.73 3.89
C ASP A 98 6.09 12.43 4.61
N ASP A 99 7.02 11.64 4.04
CA ASP A 99 7.45 10.36 4.62
C ASP A 99 8.03 10.53 6.02
N ASP A 100 8.79 11.60 6.23
CA ASP A 100 9.39 11.85 7.53
C ASP A 100 8.33 12.16 8.59
N ALA A 101 7.27 12.88 8.20
CA ALA A 101 6.14 13.14 9.10
C ALA A 101 5.40 11.85 9.45
N LEU A 102 5.25 10.92 8.51
CA LEU A 102 4.66 9.61 8.77
C LEU A 102 5.49 8.81 9.77
N ILE A 103 6.80 8.79 9.58
CA ILE A 103 7.73 8.12 10.49
C ILE A 103 7.60 8.72 11.90
N GLU A 104 7.60 10.05 12.00
CA GLU A 104 7.45 10.73 13.28
C GLU A 104 6.12 10.40 13.97
N ALA A 105 5.04 10.32 13.20
CA ALA A 105 3.74 9.93 13.75
C ALA A 105 3.78 8.50 14.31
N CYS A 106 4.42 7.58 13.60
CA CYS A 106 4.59 6.20 14.07
C CYS A 106 5.46 6.13 15.33
N LEU A 107 6.55 6.88 15.36
CA LEU A 107 7.46 6.94 16.52
C LEU A 107 6.76 7.52 17.74
N SER A 108 6.07 8.64 17.59
CA SER A 108 5.37 9.29 18.70
C SER A 108 4.35 8.36 19.35
N LYS A 109 3.63 7.62 18.53
CA LYS A 109 2.67 6.64 19.02
C LYS A 109 3.35 5.52 19.82
N ARG A 110 4.47 5.01 19.33
CA ARG A 110 5.21 3.93 19.98
C ARG A 110 5.94 4.38 21.24
N LEU A 111 6.43 5.61 21.25
CA LEU A 111 7.13 6.18 22.41
C LEU A 111 6.17 6.64 23.50
N ARG A 112 4.87 6.72 23.22
CA ARG A 112 3.83 7.08 24.18
C ARG A 112 4.14 8.41 24.91
N GLY A 113 4.50 9.44 24.15
CA GLY A 113 4.78 10.75 24.67
C GLY A 113 6.21 11.00 25.15
N ARG A 114 7.04 9.98 25.16
CA ARG A 114 8.48 10.17 25.45
C ARG A 114 9.17 10.79 24.24
N GLU A 115 10.12 11.64 24.50
CA GLU A 115 10.87 12.30 23.43
C GLU A 115 12.11 11.50 22.98
N THR A 116 12.64 10.66 23.87
CA THR A 116 13.88 9.93 23.63
C THR A 116 13.70 8.42 23.73
N ILE A 117 14.56 7.72 23.02
CA ILE A 117 14.63 6.25 23.03
C ILE A 117 15.46 5.84 24.26
N ALA A 118 14.96 4.89 25.02
CA ALA A 118 15.53 4.51 26.31
C ALA A 118 16.89 3.82 26.20
N ASP A 119 17.02 2.85 25.28
CA ASP A 119 18.23 2.02 25.16
C ASP A 119 18.35 1.42 23.75
N ASP A 120 19.42 0.67 23.53
CA ASP A 120 19.69 0.03 22.24
C ASP A 120 18.64 -1.03 21.88
N ARG A 121 18.09 -1.70 22.86
CA ARG A 121 17.06 -2.72 22.64
C ARG A 121 15.79 -2.06 22.07
N GLU A 122 15.38 -0.96 22.63
CA GLU A 122 14.25 -0.19 22.13
C GLU A 122 14.53 0.37 20.73
N PHE A 123 15.74 0.88 20.51
CA PHE A 123 16.17 1.37 19.20
C PHE A 123 16.03 0.29 18.12
N GLN A 124 16.52 -0.92 18.40
CA GLN A 124 16.45 -2.05 17.49
C GLN A 124 15.01 -2.46 17.21
N ARG A 125 14.19 -2.47 18.25
CA ARG A 125 12.78 -2.84 18.16
C ARG A 125 12.00 -1.84 17.29
N LEU A 126 12.23 -0.55 17.48
CA LEU A 126 11.63 0.52 16.69
C LEU A 126 12.11 0.48 15.23
N TYR A 127 13.39 0.20 15.03
CA TYR A 127 13.94 0.04 13.68
C TYR A 127 13.20 -1.07 12.92
N ARG A 128 13.10 -2.24 13.51
CA ARG A 128 12.40 -3.36 12.88
C ARG A 128 10.92 -3.05 12.60
N TYR A 129 10.29 -2.35 13.53
CA TYR A 129 8.90 -1.95 13.35
C TYR A 129 8.74 -1.02 12.15
N LEU A 130 9.56 0.02 12.05
CA LEU A 130 9.46 1.00 10.97
C LEU A 130 9.84 0.42 9.61
N ILE A 131 10.85 -0.45 9.56
CA ILE A 131 11.18 -1.17 8.33
C ILE A 131 9.99 -2.06 7.92
N GLY A 132 9.36 -2.74 8.87
CA GLY A 132 8.16 -3.54 8.61
C GLY A 132 6.97 -2.72 8.13
N GLN A 133 6.90 -1.45 8.49
CA GLN A 133 5.87 -0.54 7.99
C GLN A 133 6.13 -0.11 6.53
N GLY A 134 7.32 -0.35 6.02
CA GLY A 134 7.67 -0.08 4.63
C GLY A 134 8.47 1.19 4.39
N PHE A 135 8.99 1.80 5.45
CA PHE A 135 9.82 3.01 5.30
C PHE A 135 11.25 2.66 4.90
N GLU A 136 11.89 3.58 4.17
CA GLU A 136 13.26 3.40 3.71
C GLU A 136 14.24 3.46 4.88
N SER A 137 15.25 2.57 4.86
CA SER A 137 16.15 2.39 5.99
C SER A 137 16.93 3.66 6.38
N ASP A 138 17.37 4.44 5.42
CA ASP A 138 18.13 5.67 5.69
C ASP A 138 17.27 6.72 6.39
N ARG A 139 15.99 6.84 6.01
CA ARG A 139 15.04 7.74 6.68
C ARG A 139 14.75 7.26 8.10
N VAL A 140 14.58 5.96 8.27
CA VAL A 140 14.32 5.34 9.58
C VAL A 140 15.51 5.59 10.52
N MET A 141 16.72 5.34 10.04
CA MET A 141 17.94 5.56 10.83
C MET A 141 18.09 7.02 11.25
N ARG A 142 17.80 7.94 10.34
CA ARG A 142 17.87 9.38 10.64
C ARG A 142 16.89 9.76 11.74
N ALA A 143 15.65 9.31 11.64
CA ALA A 143 14.61 9.61 12.62
C ALA A 143 14.93 9.03 13.99
N LEU A 144 15.41 7.78 14.04
CA LEU A 144 15.76 7.11 15.29
C LEU A 144 16.98 7.76 15.94
N THR A 145 17.99 8.08 15.14
CA THR A 145 19.20 8.73 15.65
C THR A 145 18.88 10.08 16.29
N ALA A 146 17.96 10.83 15.68
CA ALA A 146 17.52 12.12 16.24
C ALA A 146 16.80 11.98 17.58
N ARG A 147 16.26 10.79 17.88
CA ARG A 147 15.55 10.51 19.13
C ARG A 147 16.41 9.82 20.18
N ARG A 148 17.67 9.59 19.90
CA ARG A 148 18.58 9.05 20.91
C ARG A 148 18.82 10.08 21.99
N GLY A 149 18.79 9.64 23.23
CA GLY A 149 19.12 10.49 24.38
C GLY A 149 20.61 10.85 24.40
N ALA A 150 20.94 12.03 24.93
CA ALA A 150 22.31 12.53 24.95
C ALA A 150 23.27 11.68 25.81
N THR A 151 22.72 10.85 26.69
CA THR A 151 23.52 10.10 27.66
C THR A 151 23.75 8.65 27.33
N GLY A 152 23.20 8.12 26.26
CA GLY A 152 23.25 6.69 26.01
C GLY A 152 24.01 6.26 24.81
N LEU A 153 24.85 7.15 24.27
CA LEU A 153 25.15 6.94 22.90
C LEU A 153 26.56 6.88 22.52
N ASP A 154 27.35 6.92 23.47
CA ASP A 154 28.76 6.81 23.23
C ASP A 154 29.22 5.39 23.37
#